data_8de409929b400f7c6ad530900c72569f
#
_entry.id   8de409929b400f7c6ad530900c72569f
#
_cell.length_a   1.000
_cell.length_b   1.000
_cell.length_c   1.000
_cell.angle_alpha   90.00
_cell.angle_beta   90.00
_cell.angle_gamma   90.00
#
_symmetry.space_group_name_H-M   'P 1'
#
loop_
_entity.id
_entity.type
_entity.pdbx_description
1 polymer ?
#
loop_
_entity_poly.entity_id
_entity_poly.type
_entity_poly.pdbx_seq_one_letter_code
_entity_poly.pdbx_strand_id
1 'polypeptide(L)'
;MGMAVSVKYLNLYRNIKGRWDLLKFLFRWDTDYRKDLIITIMAFFLLAYSIYDIDDWMDVVAMAVEAGIILLQLGTEMSILPRDYRPSYGGVRYTVEAGTHIAYDEQSFLMSGVYPPVVEEMLGFHYPSALIGMTRESPLVSPTFDDTLMLKKKISYRLDTREVRYIRSRHQIRYIAIRVADKLQHTTNGVKLALNGMADTLISDWPVPLRKSYYFDALLTAEAFRSRIFRTNLKGEKEVFTDLSTYFPVYKEMIDGREGVRFVNDFHEQVSGHIGITSLILTENKKVAMLFQGSNKAVGSRSVSLGGSGSLDYGDMERAGDTDDLLQVIAEGMAREAAEETGMNEWVGDIKRNMLITGFFRWIDRCGKPEFVGVVRSCSIPFAARQSIDGDEVIGFEEVPVTVEKMEDFIEVMRYIRDNEINLSLSSLMALYRLVVIARYNTPTATDTQRQVYEKTRDFLFGDHKV
;
A
#
# COMPACT_ATOMS: atom_id res chain seq x y z
N MET A 1 20.21 -3.35 -27.23
CA MET A 1 19.53 -4.66 -27.45
C MET A 1 19.45 -5.51 -26.18
N GLY A 2 20.46 -5.53 -25.31
CA GLY A 2 20.46 -6.31 -24.06
C GLY A 2 19.44 -5.86 -23.01
N MET A 3 19.19 -4.55 -22.88
CA MET A 3 18.29 -3.97 -21.87
C MET A 3 16.80 -4.31 -22.15
N ALA A 4 16.38 -4.25 -23.41
CA ALA A 4 14.99 -4.57 -23.80
C ALA A 4 14.64 -6.06 -23.61
N VAL A 5 15.63 -6.95 -23.76
CA VAL A 5 15.48 -8.40 -23.52
C VAL A 5 15.31 -8.66 -22.02
N SER A 6 16.08 -7.98 -21.17
CA SER A 6 16.00 -8.10 -19.70
C SER A 6 14.62 -7.70 -19.15
N VAL A 7 14.06 -6.57 -19.59
CA VAL A 7 12.73 -6.10 -19.16
C VAL A 7 11.62 -7.09 -19.57
N LYS A 8 11.69 -7.64 -20.80
CA LYS A 8 10.69 -8.61 -21.26
C LYS A 8 10.70 -9.90 -20.43
N TYR A 9 11.88 -10.39 -20.03
CA TYR A 9 11.99 -11.58 -19.17
C TYR A 9 11.51 -11.27 -17.75
N LEU A 10 11.80 -10.10 -17.21
CA LEU A 10 11.33 -9.68 -15.89
C LEU A 10 9.80 -9.59 -15.83
N ASN A 11 9.16 -8.99 -16.83
CA ASN A 11 7.71 -8.92 -16.95
C ASN A 11 7.06 -10.30 -17.10
N LEU A 12 7.67 -11.20 -17.87
CA LEU A 12 7.20 -12.57 -17.98
C LEU A 12 7.28 -13.31 -16.63
N TYR A 13 8.40 -13.18 -15.93
CA TYR A 13 8.59 -13.77 -14.61
C TYR A 13 7.57 -13.23 -13.60
N ARG A 14 7.36 -11.90 -13.53
CA ARG A 14 6.37 -11.26 -12.66
C ARG A 14 4.95 -11.74 -12.96
N ASN A 15 4.59 -11.85 -14.24
CA ASN A 15 3.29 -12.38 -14.65
C ASN A 15 3.08 -13.83 -14.18
N ILE A 16 4.05 -14.70 -14.41
CA ILE A 16 3.99 -16.10 -13.96
C ILE A 16 3.92 -16.16 -12.42
N LYS A 17 4.74 -15.38 -11.73
CA LYS A 17 4.76 -15.35 -10.26
C LYS A 17 3.43 -14.83 -9.69
N GLY A 18 2.88 -13.73 -10.23
CA GLY A 18 1.61 -13.18 -9.78
C GLY A 18 0.44 -14.16 -9.95
N ARG A 19 0.41 -14.88 -11.08
CA ARG A 19 -0.58 -15.94 -11.31
C ARG A 19 -0.43 -17.10 -10.32
N TRP A 20 0.80 -17.51 -10.07
CA TRP A 20 1.09 -18.57 -9.11
C TRP A 20 0.73 -18.19 -7.68
N ASP A 21 1.01 -16.96 -7.29
CA ASP A 21 0.64 -16.42 -5.98
C ASP A 21 -0.89 -16.36 -5.81
N LEU A 22 -1.62 -15.95 -6.87
CA LEU A 22 -3.09 -15.97 -6.84
C LEU A 22 -3.63 -17.40 -6.73
N LEU A 23 -3.08 -18.35 -7.47
CA LEU A 23 -3.49 -19.75 -7.37
C LEU A 23 -3.24 -20.32 -5.97
N LYS A 24 -2.08 -20.06 -5.38
CA LYS A 24 -1.76 -20.46 -4.01
C LYS A 24 -2.74 -19.83 -3.01
N PHE A 25 -3.07 -18.57 -3.20
CA PHE A 25 -4.00 -17.85 -2.36
C PHE A 25 -5.41 -18.46 -2.44
N LEU A 26 -5.94 -18.70 -3.65
CA LEU A 26 -7.24 -19.33 -3.86
C LEU A 26 -7.25 -20.76 -3.28
N PHE A 27 -6.22 -21.55 -3.54
CA PHE A 27 -6.10 -22.91 -3.00
C PHE A 27 -6.10 -22.93 -1.47
N ARG A 28 -5.48 -21.92 -0.85
CA ARG A 28 -5.41 -21.84 0.61
C ARG A 28 -6.74 -21.45 1.24
N TRP A 29 -7.48 -20.54 0.63
CA TRP A 29 -8.60 -19.86 1.25
C TRP A 29 -9.97 -20.24 0.71
N ASP A 30 -10.06 -20.78 -0.50
CA ASP A 30 -11.31 -21.21 -1.11
C ASP A 30 -11.42 -22.74 -1.11
N THR A 31 -12.35 -23.26 -0.30
CA THR A 31 -12.55 -24.72 -0.18
C THR A 31 -13.16 -25.34 -1.43
N ASP A 32 -13.99 -24.62 -2.17
CA ASP A 32 -14.59 -25.14 -3.38
C ASP A 32 -13.57 -25.15 -4.52
N TYR A 33 -12.80 -24.07 -4.68
CA TYR A 33 -11.67 -24.06 -5.61
C TYR A 33 -10.66 -25.20 -5.34
N ARG A 34 -10.40 -25.46 -4.05
CA ARG A 34 -9.50 -26.56 -3.66
C ARG A 34 -10.05 -27.92 -4.08
N LYS A 35 -11.36 -28.16 -3.89
CA LYS A 35 -12.02 -29.39 -4.31
C LYS A 35 -11.94 -29.56 -5.83
N ASP A 36 -12.30 -28.52 -6.58
CA ASP A 36 -12.30 -28.53 -8.04
C ASP A 36 -10.89 -28.78 -8.59
N LEU A 37 -9.86 -28.15 -8.02
CA LEU A 37 -8.48 -28.37 -8.41
C LEU A 37 -8.00 -29.78 -8.08
N ILE A 38 -8.36 -30.34 -6.92
CA ILE A 38 -8.02 -31.71 -6.55
C ILE A 38 -8.68 -32.70 -7.52
N ILE A 39 -9.97 -32.51 -7.85
CA ILE A 39 -10.68 -33.33 -8.81
C ILE A 39 -10.01 -33.28 -10.18
N THR A 40 -9.61 -32.08 -10.64
CA THR A 40 -8.91 -31.91 -11.92
C THR A 40 -7.54 -32.61 -11.93
N ILE A 41 -6.78 -32.52 -10.84
CA ILE A 41 -5.50 -33.21 -10.67
C ILE A 41 -5.72 -34.74 -10.67
N MET A 42 -6.72 -35.24 -9.94
CA MET A 42 -7.06 -36.65 -9.90
C MET A 42 -7.48 -37.17 -11.29
N ALA A 43 -8.30 -36.41 -12.03
CA ALA A 43 -8.69 -36.74 -13.39
C ALA A 43 -7.46 -36.83 -14.33
N PHE A 44 -6.49 -35.90 -14.16
CA PHE A 44 -5.24 -35.96 -14.92
C PHE A 44 -4.39 -37.22 -14.61
N PHE A 45 -4.33 -37.62 -13.32
CA PHE A 45 -3.64 -38.86 -12.96
C PHE A 45 -4.35 -40.10 -13.46
N LEU A 46 -5.70 -40.13 -13.44
CA LEU A 46 -6.48 -41.23 -14.03
C LEU A 46 -6.24 -41.34 -15.53
N LEU A 47 -6.24 -40.20 -16.24
CA LEU A 47 -5.91 -40.18 -17.68
C LEU A 47 -4.49 -40.70 -17.93
N ALA A 48 -3.50 -40.26 -17.14
CA ALA A 48 -2.12 -40.76 -17.27
C ALA A 48 -2.00 -42.26 -17.01
N TYR A 49 -2.81 -42.77 -16.06
CA TYR A 49 -2.89 -44.22 -15.79
C TYR A 49 -3.56 -44.96 -16.96
N SER A 50 -4.68 -44.45 -17.51
CA SER A 50 -5.36 -45.01 -18.66
C SER A 50 -4.46 -45.07 -19.90
N ILE A 51 -3.52 -44.13 -20.08
CA ILE A 51 -2.51 -44.14 -21.15
C ILE A 51 -1.54 -45.32 -20.99
N TYR A 52 -1.24 -45.70 -19.75
CA TYR A 52 -0.29 -46.77 -19.45
C TYR A 52 -0.90 -48.18 -19.68
N ASP A 53 -2.21 -48.31 -19.62
CA ASP A 53 -2.95 -49.59 -19.66
C ASP A 53 -3.80 -49.73 -20.95
N ILE A 54 -3.26 -49.30 -22.12
CA ILE A 54 -3.96 -49.35 -23.41
C ILE A 54 -3.73 -50.72 -24.06
N ASP A 55 -4.78 -51.53 -24.04
CA ASP A 55 -4.76 -52.84 -24.70
C ASP A 55 -5.59 -52.93 -25.99
N ASP A 56 -6.50 -51.93 -26.22
CA ASP A 56 -7.45 -51.98 -27.35
C ASP A 56 -7.68 -50.54 -27.91
N TRP A 57 -8.17 -50.50 -29.17
CA TRP A 57 -8.51 -49.24 -29.85
C TRP A 57 -9.68 -48.48 -29.22
N MET A 58 -10.62 -49.18 -28.55
CA MET A 58 -11.71 -48.59 -27.82
C MET A 58 -11.21 -47.77 -26.61
N ASP A 59 -10.11 -48.24 -25.99
CA ASP A 59 -9.44 -47.50 -24.91
C ASP A 59 -8.81 -46.21 -25.43
N VAL A 60 -8.30 -46.21 -26.67
CA VAL A 60 -7.80 -44.99 -27.32
C VAL A 60 -8.91 -43.96 -27.53
N VAL A 61 -10.11 -44.39 -27.92
CA VAL A 61 -11.27 -43.49 -28.10
C VAL A 61 -11.76 -42.98 -26.77
N ALA A 62 -11.89 -43.84 -25.77
CA ALA A 62 -12.27 -43.41 -24.40
C ALA A 62 -11.27 -42.41 -23.85
N MET A 63 -9.99 -42.68 -23.98
CA MET A 63 -8.90 -41.77 -23.59
C MET A 63 -8.95 -40.43 -24.34
N ALA A 64 -9.24 -40.43 -25.64
CA ALA A 64 -9.36 -39.19 -26.42
C ALA A 64 -10.55 -38.33 -25.94
N VAL A 65 -11.67 -38.97 -25.55
CA VAL A 65 -12.82 -38.32 -24.97
C VAL A 65 -12.51 -37.74 -23.57
N GLU A 66 -11.84 -38.54 -22.71
CA GLU A 66 -11.40 -38.09 -21.38
C GLU A 66 -10.39 -36.96 -21.48
N ALA A 67 -9.40 -37.07 -22.38
CA ALA A 67 -8.45 -35.99 -22.67
C ALA A 67 -9.16 -34.74 -23.18
N GLY A 68 -10.14 -34.90 -24.06
CA GLY A 68 -10.98 -33.81 -24.55
C GLY A 68 -11.75 -33.12 -23.42
N ILE A 69 -12.33 -33.89 -22.50
CA ILE A 69 -13.06 -33.34 -21.31
C ILE A 69 -12.06 -32.65 -20.39
N ILE A 70 -10.90 -33.23 -20.10
CA ILE A 70 -9.86 -32.63 -19.26
C ILE A 70 -9.30 -31.37 -19.91
N LEU A 71 -9.02 -31.39 -21.22
CA LEU A 71 -8.57 -30.22 -21.96
C LEU A 71 -9.64 -29.13 -22.03
N LEU A 72 -10.92 -29.49 -22.13
CA LEU A 72 -12.05 -28.56 -22.04
C LEU A 72 -12.19 -28.00 -20.63
N GLN A 73 -12.05 -28.82 -19.60
CA GLN A 73 -11.99 -28.41 -18.20
C GLN A 73 -10.75 -27.54 -17.95
N LEU A 74 -9.56 -27.96 -18.32
CA LEU A 74 -8.34 -27.18 -18.25
C LEU A 74 -8.45 -25.91 -19.08
N GLY A 75 -9.02 -25.92 -20.27
CA GLY A 75 -9.26 -24.73 -21.09
C GLY A 75 -10.27 -23.77 -20.45
N THR A 76 -11.26 -24.28 -19.72
CA THR A 76 -12.19 -23.46 -18.92
C THR A 76 -11.59 -23.05 -17.58
N GLU A 77 -10.66 -23.82 -17.01
CA GLU A 77 -10.00 -23.57 -15.73
C GLU A 77 -8.63 -22.90 -15.88
N MET A 78 -7.98 -22.97 -17.06
CA MET A 78 -6.79 -22.18 -17.39
C MET A 78 -7.06 -20.67 -17.50
N SER A 79 -8.31 -20.23 -17.52
CA SER A 79 -8.57 -18.93 -16.92
C SER A 79 -8.37 -19.11 -15.42
N ILE A 80 -7.31 -18.59 -14.91
CA ILE A 80 -6.79 -18.65 -13.53
C ILE A 80 -7.84 -18.36 -12.45
N LEU A 81 -9.05 -17.98 -12.85
CA LEU A 81 -10.15 -17.63 -11.96
C LEU A 81 -11.31 -18.59 -12.16
N PRO A 82 -11.82 -19.24 -11.09
CA PRO A 82 -13.09 -19.96 -11.11
C PRO A 82 -14.17 -19.11 -11.79
N ARG A 83 -15.13 -19.77 -12.44
CA ARG A 83 -16.23 -19.09 -13.17
C ARG A 83 -16.87 -17.98 -12.34
N ASP A 84 -17.06 -18.22 -11.05
CA ASP A 84 -17.67 -17.29 -10.11
C ASP A 84 -16.86 -16.03 -9.83
N TYR A 85 -15.57 -16.03 -10.14
CA TYR A 85 -14.66 -14.90 -9.87
C TYR A 85 -14.24 -14.15 -11.14
N ARG A 86 -14.67 -14.60 -12.32
CA ARG A 86 -14.36 -13.90 -13.57
C ARG A 86 -15.03 -12.53 -13.60
N PRO A 87 -14.33 -11.49 -14.10
CA PRO A 87 -14.91 -10.17 -14.33
C PRO A 87 -16.13 -10.22 -15.27
N SER A 88 -16.20 -11.23 -16.16
CA SER A 88 -17.37 -11.46 -17.00
C SER A 88 -17.56 -12.95 -17.22
N TYR A 89 -18.80 -13.43 -17.00
CA TYR A 89 -19.21 -14.80 -17.26
C TYR A 89 -20.69 -14.87 -17.61
N GLY A 90 -21.06 -15.65 -18.63
CA GLY A 90 -22.46 -15.85 -19.02
C GLY A 90 -23.18 -14.55 -19.40
N GLY A 91 -22.44 -13.54 -19.93
CA GLY A 91 -22.99 -12.23 -20.29
C GLY A 91 -23.17 -11.28 -19.09
N VAL A 92 -22.83 -11.70 -17.89
CA VAL A 92 -22.81 -10.85 -16.70
C VAL A 92 -21.40 -10.31 -16.50
N ARG A 93 -21.28 -8.98 -16.31
CA ARG A 93 -20.01 -8.31 -16.03
C ARG A 93 -20.00 -7.83 -14.58
N TYR A 94 -18.90 -8.11 -13.88
CA TYR A 94 -18.65 -7.58 -12.54
C TYR A 94 -17.61 -6.47 -12.60
N THR A 95 -17.88 -5.37 -11.92
CA THR A 95 -16.96 -4.24 -11.78
C THR A 95 -16.81 -3.86 -10.33
N VAL A 96 -15.63 -3.37 -9.95
CA VAL A 96 -15.37 -2.82 -8.63
C VAL A 96 -15.35 -1.30 -8.76
N GLU A 97 -16.11 -0.63 -7.93
CA GLU A 97 -16.07 0.82 -7.81
C GLU A 97 -15.82 1.18 -6.34
N ALA A 98 -15.12 2.28 -6.14
CA ALA A 98 -15.04 2.88 -4.83
C ALA A 98 -16.46 3.19 -4.35
N GLY A 99 -16.78 2.78 -3.14
CA GLY A 99 -18.03 3.18 -2.49
C GLY A 99 -18.06 4.70 -2.35
N THR A 100 -19.22 5.25 -2.04
CA THR A 100 -19.40 6.67 -1.73
C THR A 100 -18.28 7.14 -0.82
N HIS A 101 -17.63 8.23 -1.20
CA HIS A 101 -16.69 8.90 -0.33
C HIS A 101 -17.40 9.19 0.98
N ILE A 102 -16.90 8.62 2.04
CA ILE A 102 -17.33 9.01 3.37
C ILE A 102 -16.72 10.39 3.53
N ALA A 103 -17.55 11.41 3.35
CA ALA A 103 -17.12 12.78 3.58
C ALA A 103 -16.94 12.95 5.09
N TYR A 104 -15.73 12.75 5.55
CA TYR A 104 -15.36 13.11 6.91
C TYR A 104 -15.11 14.61 6.92
N ASP A 105 -15.96 15.36 7.61
CA ASP A 105 -15.52 16.62 8.18
C ASP A 105 -14.83 16.35 9.53
N GLU A 106 -14.08 17.32 10.03
CA GLU A 106 -13.34 17.19 11.29
C GLU A 106 -14.26 16.78 12.45
N GLN A 107 -15.47 17.29 12.47
CA GLN A 107 -16.45 17.04 13.52
C GLN A 107 -17.07 15.65 13.42
N SER A 108 -17.39 15.17 12.22
CA SER A 108 -17.86 13.80 11.98
C SER A 108 -16.79 12.76 12.33
N PHE A 109 -15.54 13.12 12.16
CA PHE A 109 -14.41 12.26 12.47
C PHE A 109 -14.24 12.07 13.99
N LEU A 110 -14.31 13.16 14.74
CA LEU A 110 -14.25 13.15 16.21
C LEU A 110 -15.48 12.48 16.82
N MET A 111 -16.67 12.70 16.26
CA MET A 111 -17.93 12.12 16.74
C MET A 111 -18.12 10.65 16.35
N SER A 112 -17.53 10.20 15.25
CA SER A 112 -17.69 8.81 14.78
C SER A 112 -16.97 7.79 15.66
N GLY A 113 -16.16 8.23 16.63
CA GLY A 113 -15.33 7.34 17.44
C GLY A 113 -14.45 6.45 16.55
N VAL A 114 -14.07 6.95 15.40
CA VAL A 114 -13.25 6.25 14.38
C VAL A 114 -11.91 5.86 14.97
N TYR A 115 -11.53 6.62 15.97
CA TYR A 115 -10.44 6.29 16.82
C TYR A 115 -10.88 6.63 18.22
N PRO A 116 -11.24 5.78 18.93
CA PRO A 116 -10.48 5.67 20.12
C PRO A 116 -10.14 4.21 20.24
N PRO A 117 -9.00 4.02 20.53
CA PRO A 117 -8.79 3.94 21.94
C PRO A 117 -8.61 5.34 22.49
N VAL A 118 -9.15 5.54 23.65
CA VAL A 118 -8.98 6.70 24.52
C VAL A 118 -7.55 7.28 24.50
N VAL A 119 -6.56 6.43 24.22
CA VAL A 119 -5.13 6.77 24.14
C VAL A 119 -4.78 7.56 22.88
N GLU A 120 -5.31 7.21 21.71
CA GLU A 120 -5.02 7.98 20.47
C GLU A 120 -5.74 9.33 20.46
N GLU A 121 -6.92 9.41 21.04
CA GLU A 121 -7.61 10.67 21.29
C GLU A 121 -6.82 11.55 22.25
N MET A 122 -6.27 10.97 23.33
CA MET A 122 -5.38 11.67 24.26
C MET A 122 -4.08 12.16 23.61
N LEU A 123 -3.60 11.52 22.56
CA LEU A 123 -2.43 11.93 21.79
C LEU A 123 -2.74 13.05 20.78
N GLY A 124 -3.99 13.52 20.70
CA GLY A 124 -4.41 14.64 19.86
C GLY A 124 -4.43 14.33 18.37
N PHE A 125 -4.76 13.10 17.98
CA PHE A 125 -4.97 12.77 16.57
C PHE A 125 -6.20 13.50 16.02
N HIS A 126 -6.04 14.15 14.86
CA HIS A 126 -7.09 14.93 14.23
C HIS A 126 -6.93 14.95 12.70
N TYR A 127 -7.98 15.33 11.99
CA TYR A 127 -7.92 15.64 10.56
C TYR A 127 -7.30 17.04 10.34
N PRO A 128 -6.25 17.16 9.51
CA PRO A 128 -5.58 18.44 9.29
C PRO A 128 -6.42 19.34 8.36
N SER A 129 -7.15 20.30 8.93
CA SER A 129 -8.01 21.24 8.19
C SER A 129 -7.27 22.02 7.09
N ALA A 130 -5.96 22.23 7.24
CA ALA A 130 -5.12 22.88 6.23
C ALA A 130 -5.06 22.11 4.88
N LEU A 131 -5.48 20.85 4.85
CA LEU A 131 -5.49 20.01 3.66
C LEU A 131 -6.86 19.92 2.99
N ILE A 132 -7.87 20.63 3.49
CA ILE A 132 -9.21 20.68 2.87
C ILE A 132 -9.07 21.21 1.44
N GLY A 133 -9.61 20.47 0.49
CA GLY A 133 -9.55 20.79 -0.93
C GLY A 133 -8.29 20.32 -1.65
N MET A 134 -7.20 19.98 -0.93
CA MET A 134 -5.98 19.41 -1.54
C MET A 134 -6.06 17.90 -1.69
N THR A 135 -6.86 17.23 -0.88
CA THR A 135 -7.10 15.79 -0.98
C THR A 135 -8.56 15.47 -0.71
N ARG A 136 -9.03 14.35 -1.28
CA ARG A 136 -10.33 13.76 -0.99
C ARG A 136 -10.24 12.59 -0.01
N GLU A 137 -9.03 12.29 0.42
CA GLU A 137 -8.74 11.20 1.35
C GLU A 137 -8.55 11.75 2.75
N SER A 138 -8.70 10.89 3.75
CA SER A 138 -8.79 11.30 5.16
C SER A 138 -7.57 10.81 5.95
N PRO A 139 -6.51 11.63 6.08
CA PRO A 139 -5.40 11.34 6.98
C PRO A 139 -5.75 11.74 8.41
N LEU A 140 -5.37 10.92 9.35
CA LEU A 140 -5.44 11.22 10.78
C LEU A 140 -4.02 11.44 11.30
N VAL A 141 -3.73 12.64 11.80
CA VAL A 141 -2.39 13.08 12.21
C VAL A 141 -2.37 13.60 13.64
N SER A 142 -1.21 13.56 14.26
CA SER A 142 -0.93 14.23 15.54
C SER A 142 0.47 14.83 15.50
N PRO A 143 0.61 16.15 15.38
CA PRO A 143 1.91 16.82 15.46
C PRO A 143 2.66 16.51 16.76
N THR A 144 1.96 16.45 17.90
CA THR A 144 2.57 16.11 19.21
C THR A 144 3.11 14.69 19.23
N PHE A 145 2.37 13.75 18.63
CA PHE A 145 2.83 12.38 18.48
C PHE A 145 4.07 12.31 17.59
N ASP A 146 4.03 12.96 16.43
CA ASP A 146 5.14 13.02 15.48
C ASP A 146 6.39 13.64 16.09
N ASP A 147 6.24 14.71 16.87
CA ASP A 147 7.35 15.35 17.57
C ASP A 147 8.01 14.37 18.56
N THR A 148 7.20 13.64 19.31
CA THR A 148 7.68 12.61 20.23
C THR A 148 8.39 11.48 19.48
N LEU A 149 7.79 11.01 18.39
CA LEU A 149 8.35 9.95 17.53
C LEU A 149 9.70 10.36 16.97
N MET A 150 9.83 11.58 16.46
CA MET A 150 11.06 12.10 15.90
C MET A 150 12.21 12.20 16.92
N LEU A 151 11.91 12.42 18.18
CA LEU A 151 12.91 12.50 19.24
C LEU A 151 13.31 11.14 19.82
N LYS A 152 12.58 10.06 19.49
CA LYS A 152 13.00 8.70 19.87
C LYS A 152 14.31 8.36 19.18
N LYS A 153 15.24 7.78 19.93
CA LYS A 153 16.52 7.26 19.42
C LYS A 153 16.38 5.86 18.85
N LYS A 154 15.40 5.10 19.35
CA LYS A 154 15.15 3.72 19.00
C LYS A 154 13.68 3.39 19.29
N ILE A 155 13.10 2.57 18.46
CA ILE A 155 11.78 1.95 18.68
C ILE A 155 11.97 0.44 18.64
N SER A 156 11.99 -0.20 19.80
CA SER A 156 12.09 -1.67 19.86
C SER A 156 10.82 -2.31 19.29
N TYR A 157 10.97 -3.45 18.62
CA TYR A 157 9.83 -4.20 18.11
C TYR A 157 9.89 -5.68 18.48
N ARG A 158 8.73 -6.33 18.40
CA ARG A 158 8.55 -7.76 18.55
C ARG A 158 7.74 -8.32 17.41
N LEU A 159 8.25 -9.34 16.73
CA LEU A 159 7.54 -10.00 15.63
C LEU A 159 6.58 -11.05 16.20
N ASP A 160 5.28 -10.88 15.94
CA ASP A 160 4.25 -11.89 16.18
C ASP A 160 4.21 -12.86 14.97
N THR A 161 4.51 -14.10 15.20
CA THR A 161 4.54 -15.15 14.16
C THR A 161 3.19 -15.81 13.94
N ARG A 162 2.16 -15.45 14.71
CA ARG A 162 0.81 -16.02 14.54
C ARG A 162 0.24 -15.63 13.20
N GLU A 163 -0.30 -16.60 12.50
CA GLU A 163 -0.99 -16.37 11.24
C GLU A 163 -2.42 -15.87 11.50
N VAL A 164 -2.79 -14.80 10.81
CA VAL A 164 -4.13 -14.21 10.91
C VAL A 164 -4.89 -14.40 9.60
N ARG A 165 -6.14 -14.80 9.74
CA ARG A 165 -7.03 -14.95 8.61
C ARG A 165 -7.93 -13.72 8.51
N TYR A 166 -7.75 -12.94 7.46
CA TYR A 166 -8.53 -11.72 7.19
C TYR A 166 -9.77 -11.94 6.32
N ILE A 167 -9.92 -13.11 5.72
CA ILE A 167 -11.05 -13.40 4.84
C ILE A 167 -12.30 -13.69 5.67
N ARG A 168 -13.32 -12.89 5.49
CA ARG A 168 -14.65 -13.00 6.12
C ARG A 168 -15.72 -13.49 5.15
N SER A 169 -15.51 -13.28 3.85
CA SER A 169 -16.49 -13.56 2.82
C SER A 169 -15.86 -13.92 1.48
N ARG A 170 -16.54 -14.78 0.69
CA ARG A 170 -16.18 -15.04 -0.71
C ARG A 170 -16.19 -13.77 -1.58
N HIS A 171 -16.97 -12.77 -1.20
CA HIS A 171 -17.01 -11.51 -1.94
C HIS A 171 -15.70 -10.74 -1.85
N GLN A 172 -14.93 -10.87 -0.77
CA GLN A 172 -13.57 -10.32 -0.68
C GLN A 172 -12.62 -11.03 -1.65
N ILE A 173 -12.75 -12.36 -1.81
CA ILE A 173 -11.96 -13.12 -2.79
C ILE A 173 -12.33 -12.68 -4.22
N ARG A 174 -13.63 -12.49 -4.51
CA ARG A 174 -14.09 -11.94 -5.79
C ARG A 174 -13.53 -10.54 -6.06
N TYR A 175 -13.46 -9.71 -5.05
CA TYR A 175 -12.84 -8.39 -5.16
C TYR A 175 -11.38 -8.48 -5.62
N ILE A 176 -10.58 -9.32 -4.98
CA ILE A 176 -9.18 -9.57 -5.40
C ILE A 176 -9.15 -10.06 -6.84
N ALA A 177 -9.96 -11.05 -7.15
CA ALA A 177 -10.00 -11.64 -8.49
C ALA A 177 -10.29 -10.59 -9.57
N ILE A 178 -11.24 -9.69 -9.36
CA ILE A 178 -11.55 -8.61 -10.30
C ILE A 178 -10.41 -7.57 -10.36
N ARG A 179 -9.90 -7.13 -9.20
CA ARG A 179 -8.87 -6.07 -9.13
C ARG A 179 -7.51 -6.53 -9.66
N VAL A 180 -7.16 -7.79 -9.42
CA VAL A 180 -5.84 -8.34 -9.75
C VAL A 180 -5.84 -8.97 -11.15
N ALA A 181 -6.98 -9.46 -11.66
CA ALA A 181 -7.06 -10.11 -12.97
C ALA A 181 -6.47 -9.25 -14.10
N ASP A 182 -6.75 -7.95 -14.09
CA ASP A 182 -6.26 -7.00 -15.10
C ASP A 182 -4.82 -6.55 -14.85
N LYS A 183 -4.27 -6.78 -13.65
CA LYS A 183 -2.97 -6.27 -13.19
C LYS A 183 -2.05 -7.38 -12.65
N LEU A 184 -2.37 -8.65 -12.90
CA LEU A 184 -1.62 -9.81 -12.40
C LEU A 184 -0.13 -9.81 -12.76
N GLN A 185 0.20 -9.24 -13.92
CA GLN A 185 1.59 -9.13 -14.38
C GLN A 185 2.45 -8.18 -13.52
N HIS A 186 1.82 -7.34 -12.69
CA HIS A 186 2.50 -6.34 -11.84
C HIS A 186 2.25 -6.58 -10.34
N THR A 187 1.46 -7.61 -9.99
CA THR A 187 1.03 -7.84 -8.61
C THR A 187 1.48 -9.19 -8.09
N THR A 188 2.39 -9.20 -7.14
CA THR A 188 2.84 -10.40 -6.43
C THR A 188 2.34 -10.37 -4.98
N ASN A 189 2.11 -11.55 -4.39
CA ASN A 189 1.70 -11.65 -3.00
C ASN A 189 2.92 -11.65 -2.06
N GLY A 190 3.70 -10.56 -2.11
CA GLY A 190 4.89 -10.40 -1.28
C GLY A 190 4.57 -10.35 0.21
N VAL A 191 5.55 -10.76 1.02
CA VAL A 191 5.45 -10.70 2.48
C VAL A 191 5.75 -9.28 2.95
N LYS A 192 4.81 -8.70 3.69
CA LYS A 192 4.87 -7.33 4.22
C LYS A 192 4.97 -7.35 5.74
N LEU A 193 5.43 -6.24 6.32
CA LEU A 193 5.35 -5.98 7.74
C LEU A 193 4.07 -5.18 8.05
N ALA A 194 3.38 -5.62 9.09
CA ALA A 194 2.15 -5.00 9.55
C ALA A 194 2.30 -4.55 11.00
N LEU A 195 1.78 -3.37 11.33
CA LEU A 195 1.65 -2.88 12.68
C LEU A 195 0.43 -3.55 13.32
N ASN A 196 0.69 -4.38 14.34
CA ASN A 196 -0.34 -5.11 15.07
C ASN A 196 -0.60 -4.46 16.43
N GLY A 197 -0.95 -3.20 16.40
CA GLY A 197 -1.18 -2.44 17.62
C GLY A 197 -1.59 -1.01 17.32
N MET A 198 -1.76 -0.28 18.39
CA MET A 198 -2.13 1.13 18.33
C MET A 198 -0.91 2.01 18.15
N ALA A 199 -1.12 3.24 17.68
CA ALA A 199 -0.04 4.17 17.41
C ALA A 199 0.78 4.50 18.67
N ASP A 200 0.14 4.55 19.84
CA ASP A 200 0.82 4.81 21.11
C ASP A 200 1.97 3.85 21.41
N THR A 201 1.91 2.62 20.90
CA THR A 201 3.01 1.65 21.04
C THR A 201 4.30 2.13 20.39
N LEU A 202 4.23 2.98 19.36
CA LEU A 202 5.39 3.54 18.66
C LEU A 202 6.18 4.55 19.52
N ILE A 203 5.52 5.22 20.46
CA ILE A 203 6.16 6.20 21.34
C ILE A 203 6.33 5.69 22.77
N SER A 204 5.80 4.51 23.08
CA SER A 204 5.99 3.84 24.39
C SER A 204 7.40 3.26 24.50
N ASP A 205 7.70 2.73 25.71
CA ASP A 205 8.95 2.00 25.95
C ASP A 205 8.79 0.49 25.74
N TRP A 206 7.58 0.03 25.39
CA TRP A 206 7.30 -1.37 25.10
C TRP A 206 7.62 -1.72 23.66
N PRO A 207 8.08 -2.95 23.37
CA PRO A 207 8.31 -3.38 22.00
C PRO A 207 7.04 -3.33 21.16
N VAL A 208 7.13 -2.68 20.02
CA VAL A 208 6.03 -2.57 19.04
C VAL A 208 5.67 -3.95 18.50
N PRO A 209 4.40 -4.37 18.57
CA PRO A 209 3.99 -5.65 18.02
C PRO A 209 3.89 -5.55 16.49
N LEU A 210 4.82 -6.15 15.79
CA LEU A 210 4.78 -6.32 14.34
C LEU A 210 4.26 -7.72 13.98
N ARG A 211 3.68 -7.84 12.79
CA ARG A 211 3.19 -9.10 12.23
C ARG A 211 3.63 -9.27 10.78
N LYS A 212 3.88 -10.51 10.37
CA LYS A 212 3.94 -10.85 8.95
C LYS A 212 2.54 -10.85 8.34
N SER A 213 2.40 -10.22 7.21
CA SER A 213 1.19 -10.22 6.42
C SER A 213 1.54 -10.31 4.93
N TYR A 214 0.56 -10.52 4.06
CA TYR A 214 0.79 -10.65 2.63
C TYR A 214 0.11 -9.52 1.89
N TYR A 215 0.61 -9.15 0.72
CA TYR A 215 0.05 -8.07 -0.07
C TYR A 215 -1.46 -8.25 -0.34
N PHE A 216 -1.89 -9.50 -0.57
CA PHE A 216 -3.33 -9.79 -0.76
C PHE A 216 -4.16 -9.58 0.51
N ASP A 217 -3.57 -9.66 1.70
CA ASP A 217 -4.28 -9.32 2.94
C ASP A 217 -4.61 -7.83 3.00
N ALA A 218 -3.73 -6.96 2.49
CA ALA A 218 -4.03 -5.54 2.37
C ALA A 218 -5.12 -5.28 1.33
N LEU A 219 -5.07 -5.96 0.18
CA LEU A 219 -6.14 -5.86 -0.82
C LEU A 219 -7.48 -6.31 -0.25
N LEU A 220 -7.49 -7.40 0.53
CA LEU A 220 -8.70 -7.93 1.16
C LEU A 220 -9.28 -7.02 2.24
N THR A 221 -8.46 -6.20 2.87
CA THR A 221 -8.84 -5.36 4.01
C THR A 221 -8.80 -3.88 3.67
N ALA A 222 -7.62 -3.29 3.67
CA ALA A 222 -7.44 -1.85 3.52
C ALA A 222 -8.02 -1.30 2.20
N GLU A 223 -7.81 -2.02 1.09
CA GLU A 223 -8.28 -1.55 -0.23
C GLU A 223 -9.75 -1.94 -0.51
N ALA A 224 -10.20 -3.08 0.04
CA ALA A 224 -11.57 -3.55 -0.16
C ALA A 224 -12.60 -2.78 0.68
N PHE A 225 -12.16 -2.19 1.79
CA PHE A 225 -13.01 -1.58 2.83
C PHE A 225 -14.11 -0.65 2.29
N ARG A 226 -13.80 0.22 1.31
CA ARG A 226 -14.75 1.17 0.72
C ARG A 226 -15.31 0.72 -0.62
N SER A 227 -15.04 -0.50 -1.03
CA SER A 227 -15.38 -0.94 -2.37
C SER A 227 -16.74 -1.58 -2.42
N ARG A 228 -17.44 -1.35 -3.53
CA ARG A 228 -18.66 -2.06 -3.93
C ARG A 228 -18.39 -2.87 -5.18
N ILE A 229 -18.94 -4.07 -5.21
CA ILE A 229 -18.97 -4.88 -6.43
C ILE A 229 -20.33 -4.65 -7.09
N PHE A 230 -20.31 -4.26 -8.35
CA PHE A 230 -21.49 -4.11 -9.17
C PHE A 230 -21.60 -5.26 -10.15
N ARG A 231 -22.83 -5.64 -10.44
CA ARG A 231 -23.17 -6.60 -11.48
C ARG A 231 -23.93 -5.88 -12.60
N THR A 232 -23.46 -6.04 -13.84
CA THR A 232 -24.14 -5.55 -15.03
C THR A 232 -24.64 -6.75 -15.80
N ASN A 233 -25.95 -6.81 -16.05
CA ASN A 233 -26.59 -7.91 -16.78
C ASN A 233 -26.48 -7.71 -18.32
N LEU A 234 -27.00 -8.68 -19.08
CA LEU A 234 -27.02 -8.65 -20.56
C LEU A 234 -27.78 -7.45 -21.13
N LYS A 235 -28.70 -6.85 -20.39
CA LYS A 235 -29.46 -5.66 -20.81
C LYS A 235 -28.73 -4.36 -20.51
N GLY A 236 -27.53 -4.43 -19.88
CA GLY A 236 -26.77 -3.26 -19.46
C GLY A 236 -27.24 -2.65 -18.14
N GLU A 237 -28.19 -3.28 -17.45
CA GLU A 237 -28.65 -2.82 -16.14
C GLU A 237 -27.58 -3.13 -15.09
N LYS A 238 -27.18 -2.10 -14.34
CA LYS A 238 -26.15 -2.15 -13.31
C LYS A 238 -26.78 -2.08 -11.93
N GLU A 239 -26.46 -3.05 -11.09
CA GLU A 239 -26.92 -3.10 -9.71
C GLU A 239 -25.78 -3.35 -8.73
N VAL A 240 -25.92 -2.94 -7.48
CA VAL A 240 -24.98 -3.28 -6.41
C VAL A 240 -25.11 -4.76 -6.11
N PHE A 241 -24.06 -5.53 -6.39
CA PHE A 241 -24.01 -6.95 -6.07
C PHE A 241 -23.66 -7.17 -4.61
N THR A 242 -22.68 -6.42 -4.07
CA THR A 242 -22.34 -6.43 -2.66
C THR A 242 -21.59 -5.16 -2.27
N ASP A 243 -21.81 -4.72 -1.03
CA ASP A 243 -21.03 -3.66 -0.37
C ASP A 243 -20.03 -4.34 0.58
N LEU A 244 -18.75 -4.23 0.24
CA LEU A 244 -17.70 -4.94 0.98
C LEU A 244 -17.48 -4.38 2.38
N SER A 245 -17.83 -3.13 2.65
CA SER A 245 -17.69 -2.54 3.98
C SER A 245 -18.45 -3.31 5.07
N THR A 246 -19.48 -4.07 4.70
CA THR A 246 -20.26 -4.89 5.64
C THR A 246 -19.47 -6.05 6.26
N TYR A 247 -18.32 -6.40 5.69
CA TYR A 247 -17.46 -7.48 6.19
C TYR A 247 -16.31 -7.00 7.08
N PHE A 248 -16.24 -5.69 7.31
CA PHE A 248 -15.16 -5.08 8.11
C PHE A 248 -15.66 -4.73 9.51
N PRO A 249 -14.73 -4.55 10.46
CA PRO A 249 -15.05 -4.20 11.84
C PRO A 249 -15.44 -2.71 11.95
N VAL A 250 -16.48 -2.34 11.23
CA VAL A 250 -17.00 -0.98 11.19
C VAL A 250 -18.51 -0.97 11.37
N TYR A 251 -19.00 0.06 12.02
CA TYR A 251 -20.41 0.39 12.09
C TYR A 251 -20.70 1.53 11.14
N LYS A 252 -21.72 1.41 10.34
CA LYS A 252 -22.30 2.52 9.57
C LYS A 252 -23.37 3.18 10.40
N GLU A 253 -23.30 4.48 10.54
CA GLU A 253 -24.29 5.28 11.24
C GLU A 253 -24.54 6.60 10.50
N MET A 254 -25.74 7.13 10.66
CA MET A 254 -26.05 8.45 10.13
C MET A 254 -25.63 9.50 11.17
N ILE A 255 -24.68 10.35 10.80
CA ILE A 255 -24.18 11.45 11.63
C ILE A 255 -24.52 12.74 10.88
N ASP A 256 -25.32 13.59 11.49
CA ASP A 256 -25.77 14.88 10.91
C ASP A 256 -26.30 14.76 9.46
N GLY A 257 -27.06 13.69 9.18
CA GLY A 257 -27.63 13.45 7.86
C GLY A 257 -26.66 12.87 6.81
N ARG A 258 -25.45 12.50 7.21
CA ARG A 258 -24.43 11.88 6.36
C ARG A 258 -24.11 10.46 6.85
N GLU A 259 -23.75 9.58 5.92
CA GLU A 259 -23.28 8.24 6.28
C GLU A 259 -21.86 8.35 6.85
N GLY A 260 -21.72 8.04 8.14
CA GLY A 260 -20.44 7.94 8.84
C GLY A 260 -20.00 6.50 9.08
N VAL A 261 -18.76 6.31 9.44
CA VAL A 261 -18.19 5.00 9.77
C VAL A 261 -17.47 5.08 11.10
N ARG A 262 -17.77 4.14 11.97
CA ARG A 262 -17.05 3.93 13.23
C ARG A 262 -16.33 2.59 13.18
N PHE A 263 -15.03 2.58 13.50
CA PHE A 263 -14.29 1.34 13.71
C PHE A 263 -14.62 0.74 15.09
N VAL A 264 -14.58 -0.60 15.18
CA VAL A 264 -14.64 -1.26 16.49
C VAL A 264 -13.29 -1.13 17.20
N ASN A 265 -13.28 -1.25 18.54
CA ASN A 265 -12.08 -0.98 19.34
C ASN A 265 -10.86 -1.86 19.01
N ASP A 266 -11.09 -3.09 18.55
CA ASP A 266 -10.05 -4.05 18.19
C ASP A 266 -9.85 -4.21 16.68
N PHE A 267 -10.22 -3.18 15.89
CA PHE A 267 -10.17 -3.26 14.43
C PHE A 267 -8.78 -3.60 13.90
N HIS A 268 -7.72 -3.15 14.56
CA HIS A 268 -6.33 -3.41 14.18
C HIS A 268 -5.95 -4.90 14.22
N GLU A 269 -6.68 -5.73 14.98
CA GLU A 269 -6.52 -7.18 14.96
C GLU A 269 -7.27 -7.85 13.81
N GLN A 270 -8.24 -7.15 13.23
CA GLN A 270 -9.17 -7.66 12.25
C GLN A 270 -8.85 -7.24 10.82
N VAL A 271 -7.94 -6.29 10.65
CA VAL A 271 -7.48 -5.79 9.36
C VAL A 271 -5.97 -5.94 9.22
N SER A 272 -5.50 -6.05 8.00
CA SER A 272 -4.07 -6.02 7.74
C SER A 272 -3.56 -4.59 7.89
N GLY A 273 -2.80 -4.34 8.94
CA GLY A 273 -2.17 -3.05 9.21
C GLY A 273 -0.82 -2.93 8.51
N HIS A 274 -0.75 -3.15 7.18
CA HIS A 274 0.49 -2.99 6.42
C HIS A 274 1.08 -1.61 6.65
N ILE A 275 2.33 -1.57 7.06
CA ILE A 275 3.05 -0.32 7.23
C ILE A 275 3.36 0.24 5.85
N GLY A 276 2.82 1.42 5.56
CA GLY A 276 3.21 2.21 4.41
C GLY A 276 4.40 3.10 4.76
N ILE A 277 5.19 3.41 3.74
CA ILE A 277 6.39 4.23 3.85
C ILE A 277 6.48 5.17 2.66
N THR A 278 6.80 6.43 2.93
CA THR A 278 6.95 7.44 1.88
C THR A 278 8.04 8.41 2.26
N SER A 279 8.93 8.72 1.32
CA SER A 279 9.95 9.74 1.47
C SER A 279 9.76 10.86 0.46
N LEU A 280 9.90 12.12 0.92
CA LEU A 280 10.12 13.26 0.05
C LEU A 280 11.61 13.35 -0.28
N ILE A 281 11.96 13.63 -1.52
CA ILE A 281 13.35 13.73 -1.96
C ILE A 281 13.69 15.18 -2.29
N LEU A 282 14.77 15.69 -1.66
CA LEU A 282 15.44 16.88 -2.13
C LEU A 282 16.55 16.48 -3.11
N THR A 283 16.50 17.02 -4.32
CA THR A 283 17.51 16.80 -5.37
C THR A 283 18.82 17.53 -5.08
N GLU A 284 19.85 17.24 -5.86
CA GLU A 284 21.13 17.98 -5.83
C GLU A 284 20.96 19.49 -6.11
N ASN A 285 19.87 19.87 -6.80
CA ASN A 285 19.49 21.27 -7.05
C ASN A 285 18.77 21.92 -5.87
N LYS A 286 18.68 21.25 -4.72
CA LYS A 286 17.91 21.69 -3.54
C LYS A 286 16.42 21.91 -3.86
N LYS A 287 15.85 21.13 -4.75
CA LYS A 287 14.44 21.19 -5.13
C LYS A 287 13.74 19.90 -4.75
N VAL A 288 12.44 19.97 -4.57
CA VAL A 288 11.63 18.78 -4.31
C VAL A 288 11.37 18.03 -5.61
N ALA A 289 11.67 16.73 -5.63
CA ALA A 289 11.39 15.85 -6.76
C ALA A 289 9.89 15.65 -6.96
N MET A 290 9.44 15.54 -8.22
CA MET A 290 8.09 15.12 -8.61
C MET A 290 8.19 13.91 -9.54
N LEU A 291 7.67 12.78 -9.10
CA LEU A 291 7.63 11.53 -9.85
C LEU A 291 6.19 11.29 -10.36
N PHE A 292 6.02 11.28 -11.66
CA PHE A 292 4.71 11.06 -12.29
C PHE A 292 4.42 9.55 -12.34
N GLN A 293 3.38 9.14 -11.62
CA GLN A 293 3.02 7.73 -11.50
C GLN A 293 2.23 7.24 -12.73
N GLY A 294 2.63 6.10 -13.26
CA GLY A 294 1.97 5.45 -14.39
C GLY A 294 0.56 4.93 -14.06
N SER A 295 -0.22 4.63 -15.10
CA SER A 295 -1.58 4.09 -14.96
C SER A 295 -1.62 2.65 -14.41
N ASN A 296 -0.50 1.96 -14.36
CA ASN A 296 -0.41 0.53 -14.01
C ASN A 296 -0.32 0.27 -12.51
N LYS A 297 -0.08 1.31 -11.68
CA LYS A 297 -0.10 1.13 -10.22
C LYS A 297 -1.49 0.70 -9.73
N ALA A 298 -1.50 -0.26 -8.83
CA ALA A 298 -2.73 -0.75 -8.21
C ALA A 298 -3.43 0.34 -7.39
N VAL A 299 -2.65 1.25 -6.81
CA VAL A 299 -3.07 2.36 -5.96
C VAL A 299 -2.29 3.61 -6.34
N GLY A 300 -2.95 4.78 -6.36
CA GLY A 300 -2.30 6.06 -6.67
C GLY A 300 -1.94 6.25 -8.16
N SER A 301 -2.57 5.49 -9.07
CA SER A 301 -2.36 5.68 -10.51
C SER A 301 -2.68 7.11 -10.94
N ARG A 302 -1.81 7.70 -11.77
CA ARG A 302 -1.92 9.09 -12.29
C ARG A 302 -1.79 10.19 -11.21
N SER A 303 -1.27 9.88 -10.03
CA SER A 303 -0.88 10.89 -9.05
C SER A 303 0.61 11.22 -9.18
N VAL A 304 1.01 12.30 -8.55
CA VAL A 304 2.42 12.68 -8.41
C VAL A 304 2.91 12.24 -7.05
N SER A 305 4.07 11.58 -6.99
CA SER A 305 4.81 11.32 -5.76
C SER A 305 5.97 12.33 -5.61
N LEU A 306 6.29 12.72 -4.39
CA LEU A 306 7.43 13.61 -4.11
C LEU A 306 8.72 12.83 -3.80
N GLY A 307 8.70 11.53 -4.00
CA GLY A 307 9.81 10.62 -3.78
C GLY A 307 9.33 9.17 -3.75
N GLY A 308 10.11 8.26 -3.14
CA GLY A 308 9.75 6.85 -3.07
C GLY A 308 8.56 6.59 -2.15
N SER A 309 7.65 5.73 -2.60
CA SER A 309 6.44 5.37 -1.84
C SER A 309 6.05 3.92 -2.02
N GLY A 310 5.79 3.21 -0.93
CA GLY A 310 5.39 1.81 -0.99
C GLY A 310 4.97 1.23 0.35
N SER A 311 5.19 -0.06 0.51
CA SER A 311 4.92 -0.77 1.75
C SER A 311 6.20 -1.39 2.30
N LEU A 312 6.32 -1.39 3.60
CA LEU A 312 7.45 -2.00 4.29
C LEU A 312 7.43 -3.52 4.08
N ASP A 313 8.44 -4.05 3.43
CA ASP A 313 8.59 -5.46 3.13
C ASP A 313 9.25 -6.20 4.28
N TYR A 314 8.93 -7.49 4.44
CA TYR A 314 9.66 -8.35 5.36
C TYR A 314 11.16 -8.42 5.01
N GLY A 315 11.50 -8.36 3.72
CA GLY A 315 12.88 -8.27 3.25
C GLY A 315 13.60 -6.99 3.66
N ASP A 316 12.90 -5.90 4.00
CA ASP A 316 13.53 -4.69 4.56
C ASP A 316 14.07 -4.96 5.95
N MET A 317 13.35 -5.74 6.76
CA MET A 317 13.83 -6.19 8.07
C MET A 317 15.07 -7.08 7.94
N GLU A 318 15.09 -8.00 6.97
CA GLU A 318 16.24 -8.86 6.72
C GLU A 318 17.48 -8.05 6.26
N ARG A 319 17.26 -7.04 5.40
CA ARG A 319 18.34 -6.13 4.93
C ARG A 319 18.85 -5.18 6.00
N ALA A 320 17.97 -4.76 6.93
CA ALA A 320 18.38 -3.96 8.07
C ALA A 320 19.34 -4.71 9.02
N GLY A 321 19.42 -6.04 8.88
CA GLY A 321 20.29 -6.91 9.64
C GLY A 321 19.72 -7.27 11.02
N ASP A 322 20.58 -7.73 11.92
CA ASP A 322 20.19 -8.13 13.26
C ASP A 322 19.95 -6.91 14.17
N THR A 323 18.89 -6.15 13.85
CA THR A 323 18.47 -4.98 14.60
C THR A 323 17.09 -5.22 15.21
N ASP A 324 16.89 -4.71 16.42
CA ASP A 324 15.59 -4.63 17.08
C ASP A 324 15.00 -3.21 17.04
N ASP A 325 15.56 -2.33 16.16
CA ASP A 325 15.12 -0.95 15.98
C ASP A 325 14.26 -0.80 14.74
N LEU A 326 12.97 -0.56 14.94
CA LEU A 326 12.00 -0.34 13.85
C LEU A 326 12.34 0.87 12.98
N LEU A 327 12.95 1.92 13.53
CA LEU A 327 13.35 3.09 12.74
C LEU A 327 14.38 2.73 11.67
N GLN A 328 15.31 1.80 11.98
CA GLN A 328 16.28 1.32 10.99
C GLN A 328 15.62 0.50 9.89
N VAL A 329 14.64 -0.32 10.24
CA VAL A 329 13.86 -1.12 9.26
C VAL A 329 13.04 -0.19 8.35
N ILE A 330 12.38 0.84 8.92
CA ILE A 330 11.62 1.82 8.15
C ILE A 330 12.55 2.62 7.21
N ALA A 331 13.70 3.06 7.69
CA ALA A 331 14.67 3.77 6.86
C ALA A 331 15.21 2.92 5.71
N GLU A 332 15.42 1.61 5.94
CA GLU A 332 15.79 0.64 4.90
C GLU A 332 14.72 0.54 3.81
N GLY A 333 13.47 0.36 4.22
CA GLY A 333 12.34 0.28 3.28
C GLY A 333 12.14 1.58 2.50
N MET A 334 12.18 2.75 3.17
CA MET A 334 12.08 4.05 2.49
C MET A 334 13.21 4.28 1.49
N ALA A 335 14.45 3.89 1.84
CA ALA A 335 15.58 4.02 0.94
C ALA A 335 15.46 3.10 -0.28
N ARG A 336 14.96 1.88 -0.09
CA ARG A 336 14.68 0.95 -1.18
C ARG A 336 13.63 1.51 -2.14
N GLU A 337 12.48 1.93 -1.63
CA GLU A 337 11.41 2.51 -2.47
C GLU A 337 11.89 3.77 -3.21
N ALA A 338 12.63 4.65 -2.52
CA ALA A 338 13.21 5.82 -3.16
C ALA A 338 14.18 5.45 -4.29
N ALA A 339 15.02 4.44 -4.08
CA ALA A 339 15.96 3.97 -5.08
C ALA A 339 15.27 3.27 -6.25
N GLU A 340 14.28 2.42 -6.00
CA GLU A 340 13.51 1.72 -7.03
C GLU A 340 12.75 2.70 -7.93
N GLU A 341 12.03 3.66 -7.35
CA GLU A 341 11.23 4.63 -8.12
C GLU A 341 12.08 5.65 -8.87
N THR A 342 13.31 5.91 -8.42
CA THR A 342 14.25 6.84 -9.09
C THR A 342 15.29 6.14 -9.97
N GLY A 343 15.31 4.81 -10.00
CA GLY A 343 16.30 4.02 -10.76
C GLY A 343 17.69 4.04 -10.17
N MET A 344 17.82 4.31 -8.86
CA MET A 344 19.09 4.54 -8.16
C MET A 344 19.47 3.40 -7.21
N ASN A 345 19.24 2.16 -7.60
CA ASN A 345 19.42 0.98 -6.74
C ASN A 345 20.85 0.83 -6.17
N GLU A 346 21.85 1.31 -6.86
CA GLU A 346 23.24 1.35 -6.38
C GLU A 346 23.47 2.31 -5.20
N TRP A 347 22.53 3.23 -4.96
CA TRP A 347 22.63 4.28 -3.96
C TRP A 347 21.77 4.06 -2.71
N VAL A 348 21.13 2.89 -2.55
CA VAL A 348 20.25 2.60 -1.41
C VAL A 348 20.92 2.94 -0.07
N GLY A 349 22.19 2.55 0.11
CA GLY A 349 22.95 2.83 1.34
C GLY A 349 23.18 4.31 1.59
N ASP A 350 23.42 5.10 0.51
CA ASP A 350 23.59 6.55 0.61
C ASP A 350 22.26 7.24 0.89
N ILE A 351 21.18 6.83 0.22
CA ILE A 351 19.83 7.32 0.46
C ILE A 351 19.45 7.07 1.93
N LYS A 352 19.70 5.86 2.45
CA LYS A 352 19.43 5.50 3.85
C LYS A 352 20.17 6.42 4.83
N ARG A 353 21.46 6.68 4.61
CA ARG A 353 22.26 7.59 5.47
C ARG A 353 21.76 9.03 5.45
N ASN A 354 21.10 9.43 4.38
CA ASN A 354 20.55 10.75 4.16
C ASN A 354 19.02 10.80 4.32
N MET A 355 18.45 9.86 5.11
CA MET A 355 17.03 9.76 5.40
C MET A 355 16.72 10.20 6.82
N LEU A 356 15.68 11.02 6.98
CA LEU A 356 15.07 11.35 8.27
C LEU A 356 13.59 10.99 8.25
N ILE A 357 13.17 10.14 9.17
CA ILE A 357 11.75 9.85 9.42
C ILE A 357 11.18 11.06 10.16
N THR A 358 10.14 11.69 9.60
CA THR A 358 9.61 12.96 10.09
C THR A 358 8.23 12.84 10.72
N GLY A 359 7.51 11.76 10.47
CA GLY A 359 6.17 11.62 11.06
C GLY A 359 5.48 10.31 10.71
N PHE A 360 4.24 10.24 11.17
CA PHE A 360 3.36 9.11 11.05
C PHE A 360 1.92 9.60 10.86
N PHE A 361 1.12 8.87 10.09
CA PHE A 361 -0.33 9.12 10.03
C PHE A 361 -1.09 7.81 9.82
N ARG A 362 -2.39 7.85 10.10
CA ARG A 362 -3.33 6.79 9.77
C ARG A 362 -4.12 7.18 8.53
N TRP A 363 -4.18 6.28 7.57
CA TRP A 363 -4.96 6.47 6.35
C TRP A 363 -6.34 5.85 6.52
N ILE A 364 -7.32 6.67 6.89
CA ILE A 364 -8.64 6.18 7.28
C ILE A 364 -9.36 5.50 6.11
N ASP A 365 -9.27 6.09 4.92
CA ASP A 365 -9.88 5.53 3.72
C ASP A 365 -9.35 4.14 3.35
N ARG A 366 -8.24 3.73 3.95
CA ARG A 366 -7.66 2.40 3.87
C ARG A 366 -7.73 1.66 5.20
N CYS A 367 -8.87 1.79 5.88
CA CYS A 367 -9.13 1.10 7.13
C CYS A 367 -8.08 1.38 8.22
N GLY A 368 -7.65 2.65 8.35
CA GLY A 368 -6.67 3.05 9.34
C GLY A 368 -5.24 2.57 9.07
N LYS A 369 -4.89 2.30 7.80
CA LYS A 369 -3.55 1.87 7.41
C LYS A 369 -2.47 2.79 8.01
N PRO A 370 -1.47 2.25 8.72
CA PRO A 370 -0.36 3.03 9.26
C PRO A 370 0.60 3.44 8.15
N GLU A 371 1.02 4.70 8.14
CA GLU A 371 1.95 5.26 7.16
C GLU A 371 3.03 6.09 7.86
N PHE A 372 4.30 5.80 7.56
CA PHE A 372 5.42 6.62 7.97
C PHE A 372 5.86 7.53 6.84
N VAL A 373 6.22 8.75 7.18
CA VAL A 373 6.73 9.74 6.23
C VAL A 373 8.12 10.21 6.64
N GLY A 374 8.93 10.52 5.63
CA GLY A 374 10.30 10.96 5.83
C GLY A 374 10.77 11.90 4.73
N VAL A 375 12.03 12.34 4.85
CA VAL A 375 12.70 13.16 3.85
C VAL A 375 14.12 12.66 3.60
N VAL A 376 14.49 12.61 2.33
CA VAL A 376 15.88 12.41 1.88
C VAL A 376 16.48 13.77 1.60
N ARG A 377 17.56 14.11 2.32
CA ARG A 377 18.23 15.40 2.10
C ARG A 377 19.01 15.41 0.80
N SER A 378 19.16 16.60 0.25
CA SER A 378 20.07 16.85 -0.85
C SER A 378 21.51 16.48 -0.46
N CYS A 379 22.12 15.63 -1.26
CA CYS A 379 23.51 15.21 -1.14
C CYS A 379 24.06 15.00 -2.55
N SER A 380 25.28 14.54 -2.67
CA SER A 380 25.90 14.24 -3.98
C SER A 380 25.27 13.04 -4.72
N ILE A 381 24.09 12.60 -4.30
CA ILE A 381 23.31 11.56 -5.00
C ILE A 381 22.67 12.21 -6.23
N PRO A 382 23.01 11.78 -7.45
CA PRO A 382 22.46 12.37 -8.66
C PRO A 382 21.04 11.85 -8.90
N PHE A 383 20.04 12.58 -8.46
CA PHE A 383 18.63 12.28 -8.79
C PHE A 383 18.25 12.70 -10.23
N ALA A 384 19.24 12.85 -11.12
CA ALA A 384 18.98 13.18 -12.51
C ALA A 384 18.19 12.06 -13.18
N ALA A 385 17.09 12.44 -13.80
CA ALA A 385 16.21 11.76 -14.76
C ALA A 385 16.69 10.38 -15.29
N ARG A 386 16.94 9.42 -14.40
CA ARG A 386 17.12 8.02 -14.81
C ARG A 386 15.74 7.40 -14.97
N GLN A 387 15.53 6.72 -16.07
CA GLN A 387 14.33 5.89 -16.21
C GLN A 387 14.30 4.89 -15.05
N SER A 388 13.24 4.89 -14.27
CA SER A 388 12.98 3.87 -13.26
C SER A 388 13.19 2.49 -13.88
N ILE A 389 13.78 1.56 -13.13
CA ILE A 389 13.89 0.16 -13.55
C ILE A 389 12.51 -0.43 -13.76
N ASP A 390 11.52 0.04 -13.01
CA ASP A 390 10.10 -0.25 -13.20
C ASP A 390 9.42 0.82 -14.07
N GLY A 391 9.90 0.99 -15.29
CA GLY A 391 9.40 1.98 -16.27
C GLY A 391 7.90 2.01 -16.51
N ASP A 392 7.16 1.05 -15.94
CA ASP A 392 5.71 1.00 -15.92
C ASP A 392 5.09 1.73 -14.70
N GLU A 393 5.86 1.98 -13.64
CA GLU A 393 5.37 2.61 -12.41
C GLU A 393 5.61 4.12 -12.38
N VAL A 394 6.74 4.59 -12.88
CA VAL A 394 7.10 6.01 -12.98
C VAL A 394 7.33 6.36 -14.44
N ILE A 395 6.53 7.29 -14.98
CA ILE A 395 6.54 7.69 -16.40
C ILE A 395 7.22 9.03 -16.66
N GLY A 396 7.59 9.76 -15.59
CA GLY A 396 8.25 11.05 -15.72
C GLY A 396 8.82 11.56 -14.40
N PHE A 397 9.78 12.46 -14.51
CA PHE A 397 10.42 13.14 -13.41
C PHE A 397 10.51 14.63 -13.70
N GLU A 398 10.17 15.45 -12.73
CA GLU A 398 10.35 16.90 -12.73
C GLU A 398 10.78 17.39 -11.35
N GLU A 399 11.15 18.65 -11.24
CA GLU A 399 11.45 19.31 -9.97
C GLU A 399 10.45 20.45 -9.72
N VAL A 400 9.98 20.58 -8.49
CA VAL A 400 9.23 21.78 -8.07
C VAL A 400 10.14 23.00 -8.29
N PRO A 401 9.67 24.06 -8.97
CA PRO A 401 10.51 25.23 -9.30
C PRO A 401 10.75 26.16 -8.09
N VAL A 402 10.83 25.61 -6.90
CA VAL A 402 11.12 26.29 -5.65
C VAL A 402 12.40 25.71 -5.08
N THR A 403 13.42 26.53 -4.86
CA THR A 403 14.67 26.11 -4.20
C THR A 403 14.47 26.12 -2.69
N VAL A 404 14.86 25.03 -2.04
CA VAL A 404 14.70 24.81 -0.60
C VAL A 404 16.06 25.03 0.08
N GLU A 405 16.29 26.20 0.65
CA GLU A 405 17.52 26.57 1.37
C GLU A 405 17.32 26.66 2.88
N LYS A 406 16.09 26.75 3.33
CA LYS A 406 15.69 26.82 4.73
C LYS A 406 14.32 26.14 4.94
N MET A 407 13.98 25.87 6.18
CA MET A 407 12.73 25.16 6.53
C MET A 407 11.48 25.86 6.00
N GLU A 408 11.43 27.19 6.02
CA GLU A 408 10.27 27.96 5.59
C GLU A 408 9.96 27.82 4.09
N ASP A 409 10.94 27.43 3.29
CA ASP A 409 10.75 27.24 1.84
C ASP A 409 9.82 26.07 1.51
N PHE A 410 9.64 25.12 2.43
CA PHE A 410 8.62 24.07 2.27
C PHE A 410 7.19 24.63 2.26
N ILE A 411 6.96 25.78 2.88
CA ILE A 411 5.65 26.50 2.80
C ILE A 411 5.42 26.97 1.37
N GLU A 412 6.45 27.47 0.69
CA GLU A 412 6.38 27.90 -0.71
C GLU A 412 6.18 26.70 -1.66
N VAL A 413 6.86 25.57 -1.37
CA VAL A 413 6.63 24.31 -2.11
C VAL A 413 5.16 23.89 -1.99
N MET A 414 4.59 23.90 -0.79
CA MET A 414 3.17 23.54 -0.56
C MET A 414 2.24 24.51 -1.30
N ARG A 415 2.56 25.79 -1.28
CA ARG A 415 1.80 26.82 -2.00
C ARG A 415 1.84 26.56 -3.51
N TYR A 416 3.01 26.29 -4.07
CA TYR A 416 3.16 25.95 -5.48
C TYR A 416 2.30 24.73 -5.87
N ILE A 417 2.36 23.65 -5.09
CA ILE A 417 1.57 22.42 -5.30
C ILE A 417 0.07 22.74 -5.33
N ARG A 418 -0.42 23.52 -4.35
CA ARG A 418 -1.82 23.91 -4.26
C ARG A 418 -2.26 24.79 -5.44
N ASP A 419 -1.48 25.84 -5.74
CA ASP A 419 -1.83 26.87 -6.72
C ASP A 419 -1.78 26.33 -8.16
N ASN A 420 -1.02 25.26 -8.40
CA ASN A 420 -0.97 24.56 -9.68
C ASN A 420 -1.84 23.28 -9.70
N GLU A 421 -2.68 23.06 -8.68
CA GLU A 421 -3.61 21.92 -8.58
C GLU A 421 -2.92 20.56 -8.83
N ILE A 422 -1.66 20.41 -8.38
CA ILE A 422 -0.89 19.18 -8.58
C ILE A 422 -1.52 18.06 -7.74
N ASN A 423 -1.96 16.99 -8.42
CA ASN A 423 -2.60 15.84 -7.78
C ASN A 423 -1.56 14.94 -7.09
N LEU A 424 -1.16 15.31 -5.87
CA LEU A 424 -0.26 14.49 -5.07
C LEU A 424 -0.95 13.21 -4.55
N SER A 425 -0.17 12.14 -4.42
CA SER A 425 -0.57 11.02 -3.56
C SER A 425 -0.72 11.51 -2.12
N LEU A 426 -1.69 10.94 -1.36
CA LEU A 426 -1.90 11.38 0.02
C LEU A 426 -0.62 11.27 0.86
N SER A 427 0.12 10.18 0.74
CA SER A 427 1.34 9.97 1.51
C SER A 427 2.43 11.01 1.20
N SER A 428 2.58 11.43 -0.07
CA SER A 428 3.47 12.53 -0.46
C SER A 428 3.02 13.88 0.08
N LEU A 429 1.71 14.13 0.03
CA LEU A 429 1.11 15.34 0.60
C LEU A 429 1.39 15.41 2.11
N MET A 430 1.27 14.27 2.82
CA MET A 430 1.53 14.17 4.25
C MET A 430 3.01 14.37 4.59
N ALA A 431 3.94 13.83 3.77
CA ALA A 431 5.37 14.08 3.95
C ALA A 431 5.72 15.57 3.85
N LEU A 432 5.15 16.26 2.85
CA LEU A 432 5.33 17.71 2.69
C LEU A 432 4.64 18.49 3.81
N TYR A 433 3.40 18.13 4.15
CA TYR A 433 2.66 18.77 5.25
C TYR A 433 3.44 18.73 6.57
N ARG A 434 4.06 17.60 6.88
CA ARG A 434 4.84 17.46 8.11
C ARG A 434 6.04 18.43 8.14
N LEU A 435 6.74 18.61 7.03
CA LEU A 435 7.84 19.60 6.93
C LEU A 435 7.33 21.04 7.07
N VAL A 436 6.15 21.34 6.51
CA VAL A 436 5.49 22.64 6.70
C VAL A 436 5.11 22.89 8.16
N VAL A 437 4.63 21.87 8.88
CA VAL A 437 4.34 21.97 10.32
C VAL A 437 5.63 22.26 11.10
N ILE A 438 6.71 21.52 10.82
CA ILE A 438 8.00 21.74 11.48
C ILE A 438 8.55 23.15 11.17
N ALA A 439 8.43 23.63 9.92
CA ALA A 439 8.85 24.98 9.55
C ALA A 439 8.18 26.07 10.39
N ARG A 440 6.93 25.86 10.79
CA ARG A 440 6.16 26.79 11.64
C ARG A 440 6.60 26.80 13.11
N TYR A 441 7.46 25.87 13.54
CA TYR A 441 8.01 25.84 14.90
C TYR A 441 9.09 26.90 15.15
N ASN A 442 9.57 27.59 14.10
CA ASN A 442 10.46 28.72 14.23
C ASN A 442 9.76 29.97 14.77
N THR A 443 9.25 29.87 15.98
CA THR A 443 8.51 30.96 16.66
C THR A 443 8.91 31.04 18.13
N PRO A 444 8.80 32.25 18.77
CA PRO A 444 9.06 32.40 20.20
C PRO A 444 8.12 31.57 21.09
N THR A 445 6.93 31.22 20.59
CA THR A 445 5.91 30.48 21.32
C THR A 445 6.06 28.96 21.19
N ALA A 446 7.02 28.47 20.39
CA ALA A 446 7.26 27.04 20.26
C ALA A 446 7.66 26.41 21.60
N THR A 447 7.13 25.21 21.86
CA THR A 447 7.54 24.40 23.01
C THR A 447 9.00 23.93 22.86
N ASP A 448 9.62 23.46 23.95
CA ASP A 448 10.99 22.92 23.89
C ASP A 448 11.08 21.72 22.96
N THR A 449 10.08 20.83 22.96
CA THR A 449 9.98 19.70 22.04
C THR A 449 9.95 20.16 20.59
N GLN A 450 9.09 21.14 20.27
CA GLN A 450 8.98 21.71 18.92
C GLN A 450 10.28 22.35 18.46
N ARG A 451 10.98 23.09 19.33
CA ARG A 451 12.29 23.66 19.04
C ARG A 451 13.32 22.59 18.73
N GLN A 452 13.38 21.53 19.54
CA GLN A 452 14.30 20.40 19.30
C GLN A 452 14.03 19.71 17.97
N VAL A 453 12.75 19.50 17.63
CA VAL A 453 12.35 18.90 16.34
C VAL A 453 12.73 19.82 15.18
N TYR A 454 12.49 21.13 15.30
CA TYR A 454 12.88 22.10 14.28
C TYR A 454 14.42 22.10 14.06
N GLU A 455 15.20 22.22 15.13
CA GLU A 455 16.65 22.23 15.06
C GLU A 455 17.20 20.93 14.48
N LYS A 456 16.72 19.78 14.96
CA LYS A 456 17.11 18.46 14.42
C LYS A 456 16.84 18.36 12.91
N THR A 457 15.69 18.83 12.45
CA THR A 457 15.32 18.76 11.03
C THR A 457 16.13 19.74 10.20
N ARG A 458 16.27 20.98 10.67
CA ARG A 458 17.09 22.03 10.03
C ARG A 458 18.53 21.57 9.88
N ASP A 459 19.13 21.11 10.97
CA ASP A 459 20.54 20.69 10.98
C ASP A 459 20.75 19.45 10.10
N PHE A 460 19.76 18.54 10.05
CA PHE A 460 19.81 17.41 9.13
C PHE A 460 19.75 17.86 7.66
N LEU A 461 18.86 18.79 7.31
CA LEU A 461 18.65 19.19 5.92
C LEU A 461 19.71 20.17 5.41
N PHE A 462 20.15 21.10 6.24
CA PHE A 462 20.95 22.28 5.84
C PHE A 462 22.28 22.42 6.59
N GLY A 463 22.55 21.57 7.57
CA GLY A 463 23.81 21.62 8.32
C GLY A 463 25.00 21.22 7.45
N ASP A 464 26.16 21.86 7.72
CA ASP A 464 27.46 21.53 7.09
C ASP A 464 27.93 20.17 7.61
N HIS A 465 27.47 19.09 7.00
CA HIS A 465 28.06 17.78 7.24
C HIS A 465 29.30 17.64 6.39
N LYS A 466 30.48 17.88 7.01
CA LYS A 466 31.74 17.43 6.43
C LYS A 466 31.66 15.91 6.29
N VAL A 467 31.59 15.44 5.05
CA VAL A 467 31.65 14.04 4.62
C VAL A 467 33.02 13.47 5.04
#